data_8eadf0482305a1a439c500841b748311
#
_entry.id   8eadf0482305a1a439c500841b748311
#
_cell.length_a   1.000
_cell.length_b   1.000
_cell.length_c   1.000
_cell.angle_alpha   90.00
_cell.angle_beta   90.00
_cell.angle_gamma   90.00
#
_symmetry.space_group_name_H-M   'P 1'
#
loop_
_entity.id
_entity.type
_entity.pdbx_description
1 polymer ?
#
loop_
_entity_poly.entity_id
_entity_poly.type
_entity_poly.pdbx_seq_one_letter_code
_entity_poly.pdbx_strand_id
1 'polypeptide(L)'
;MRFALVDDRKVAPQPKIQGTCPHCGEVMISKCGRTKVWHWAHKSREVCDPWWENETEWHRNWKNQFPVEWQEISAIDELTGERHIADVKTPDAFTVEFQHSPMPLEEMIARESFYGNMIWVVDGLRNDLDVSYFNMGLSREPVNVDGPQAHAFEWWGRSRLMHNWSEAKSRVFLDFGDEFYNGKPMLWILICFD
;
A
#
# COMPACT_ATOMS: atom_id res chain seq x y z
N MET A 1 5.85 11.87 -2.15
CA MET A 1 5.02 12.03 -0.92
C MET A 1 3.82 12.90 -1.23
N ARG A 2 2.70 12.62 -0.58
CA ARG A 2 1.46 13.39 -0.70
C ARG A 2 1.49 14.70 0.08
N PHE A 3 2.15 14.71 1.24
CA PHE A 3 2.18 15.87 2.12
C PHE A 3 3.60 16.35 2.41
N ALA A 4 3.74 17.66 2.59
CA ALA A 4 4.89 18.31 3.23
C ALA A 4 4.39 19.25 4.31
N LEU A 5 5.27 19.68 5.20
CA LEU A 5 4.96 20.71 6.17
C LEU A 5 5.19 22.10 5.53
N VAL A 6 4.17 22.92 5.59
CA VAL A 6 4.22 24.35 5.26
C VAL A 6 3.62 25.06 6.46
N ASP A 7 4.38 25.93 7.11
CA ASP A 7 3.99 26.59 8.37
C ASP A 7 3.48 25.57 9.41
N ASP A 8 4.25 24.47 9.58
CA ASP A 8 3.98 23.36 10.51
C ASP A 8 2.67 22.60 10.28
N ARG A 9 2.07 22.74 9.10
CA ARG A 9 0.85 22.02 8.73
C ARG A 9 1.09 21.08 7.56
N LYS A 10 0.49 19.90 7.57
CA LYS A 10 0.46 18.98 6.42
C LYS A 10 -0.31 19.63 5.27
N VAL A 11 0.38 19.92 4.16
CA VAL A 11 -0.18 20.58 2.98
C VAL A 11 0.05 19.70 1.75
N ALA A 12 -1.00 19.50 0.96
CA ALA A 12 -0.88 18.87 -0.35
C ALA A 12 -0.10 19.75 -1.33
N PRO A 13 0.55 19.19 -2.37
CA PRO A 13 1.34 19.98 -3.30
C PRO A 13 0.47 21.00 -4.04
N GLN A 14 0.98 22.23 -4.09
CA GLN A 14 0.42 23.33 -4.87
C GLN A 14 1.52 23.92 -5.75
N PRO A 15 1.19 24.49 -6.93
CA PRO A 15 2.21 25.02 -7.81
C PRO A 15 3.11 26.08 -7.15
N LYS A 16 4.42 25.92 -7.36
CA LYS A 16 5.45 26.91 -6.97
C LYS A 16 5.63 27.13 -5.45
N ILE A 17 5.17 26.23 -4.60
CA ILE A 17 5.46 26.30 -3.16
C ILE A 17 6.59 25.35 -2.78
N GLN A 18 7.23 25.64 -1.65
CA GLN A 18 8.19 24.77 -0.96
C GLN A 18 7.63 24.38 0.40
N GLY A 19 8.09 23.28 0.92
CA GLY A 19 7.74 22.79 2.24
C GLY A 19 8.91 22.01 2.83
N THR A 20 8.69 21.41 3.98
CA THR A 20 9.67 20.60 4.71
C THR A 20 9.16 19.17 4.80
N CYS A 21 10.04 18.20 4.59
CA CYS A 21 9.71 16.81 4.75
C CYS A 21 9.37 16.49 6.22
N PRO A 22 8.19 15.95 6.52
CA PRO A 22 7.84 15.61 7.90
C PRO A 22 8.68 14.46 8.47
N HIS A 23 9.39 13.73 7.62
CA HIS A 23 10.20 12.57 8.00
C HIS A 23 11.65 12.93 8.30
N CYS A 24 12.33 13.65 7.38
CA CYS A 24 13.77 13.95 7.52
C CYS A 24 14.10 15.43 7.72
N GLY A 25 13.13 16.33 7.62
CA GLY A 25 13.34 17.77 7.77
C GLY A 25 13.90 18.49 6.52
N GLU A 26 14.22 17.76 5.45
CA GLU A 26 14.77 18.33 4.21
C GLU A 26 13.75 19.18 3.45
N VAL A 27 14.26 20.14 2.68
CA VAL A 27 13.44 21.02 1.84
C VAL A 27 12.80 20.20 0.71
N MET A 28 11.50 20.35 0.56
CA MET A 28 10.71 19.74 -0.51
C MET A 28 10.18 20.78 -1.49
N ILE A 29 10.10 20.38 -2.76
CA ILE A 29 9.49 21.16 -3.84
C ILE A 29 8.26 20.47 -4.37
N SER A 30 7.22 21.23 -4.65
CA SER A 30 5.98 20.72 -5.23
C SER A 30 6.17 20.38 -6.71
N LYS A 31 5.78 19.17 -7.10
CA LYS A 31 5.75 18.68 -8.48
C LYS A 31 4.31 18.61 -8.96
N CYS A 32 3.88 19.66 -9.67
CA CYS A 32 2.50 19.83 -10.13
C CYS A 32 2.43 19.75 -11.67
N GLY A 33 3.03 18.72 -12.26
CA GLY A 33 3.01 18.46 -13.71
C GLY A 33 1.69 17.87 -14.19
N ARG A 34 1.60 17.64 -15.52
CA ARG A 34 0.39 17.09 -16.17
C ARG A 34 0.40 15.56 -16.28
N THR A 35 1.56 14.92 -16.14
CA THR A 35 1.74 13.50 -16.45
C THR A 35 1.72 12.61 -15.21
N LYS A 36 2.15 13.13 -14.07
CA LYS A 36 2.18 12.40 -12.80
C LYS A 36 1.24 13.06 -11.81
N VAL A 37 0.74 12.26 -10.90
CA VAL A 37 -0.01 12.75 -9.75
C VAL A 37 0.83 13.79 -9.01
N TRP A 38 0.23 14.91 -8.65
CA TRP A 38 0.94 15.98 -7.94
C TRP A 38 1.52 15.46 -6.63
N HIS A 39 2.81 15.70 -6.41
CA HIS A 39 3.52 15.15 -5.27
C HIS A 39 4.62 16.10 -4.79
N TRP A 40 5.06 15.89 -3.58
CA TRP A 40 6.24 16.52 -3.04
C TRP A 40 7.49 15.69 -3.33
N ALA A 41 8.58 16.33 -3.67
CA ALA A 41 9.88 15.69 -3.88
C ALA A 41 10.97 16.48 -3.14
N HIS A 42 11.97 15.77 -2.61
CA HIS A 42 13.14 16.42 -2.01
C HIS A 42 13.88 17.28 -3.03
N LYS A 43 14.34 18.44 -2.61
CA LYS A 43 15.11 19.35 -3.46
C LYS A 43 16.47 18.76 -3.80
N SER A 44 17.10 18.05 -2.87
CA SER A 44 18.34 17.31 -3.04
C SER A 44 18.25 16.13 -4.01
N ARG A 45 17.04 15.68 -4.34
CA ARG A 45 16.73 14.43 -5.07
C ARG A 45 17.09 13.15 -4.32
N GLU A 46 17.53 13.24 -3.09
CA GLU A 46 17.73 12.08 -2.22
C GLU A 46 16.40 11.55 -1.72
N VAL A 47 16.31 10.25 -1.60
CA VAL A 47 15.15 9.56 -1.04
C VAL A 47 15.46 9.28 0.42
N CYS A 48 14.66 9.81 1.33
CA CYS A 48 14.89 9.65 2.77
C CYS A 48 14.30 8.35 3.34
N ASP A 49 13.52 7.65 2.55
CA ASP A 49 12.99 6.32 2.86
C ASP A 49 13.27 5.39 1.68
N PRO A 50 14.11 4.36 1.83
CA PRO A 50 14.43 3.43 0.75
C PRO A 50 13.21 2.63 0.26
N TRP A 51 12.16 2.51 1.08
CA TRP A 51 10.93 1.82 0.72
C TRP A 51 9.92 2.67 -0.05
N TRP A 52 10.29 3.93 -0.35
CA TRP A 52 9.41 4.83 -1.07
C TRP A 52 9.19 4.37 -2.51
N GLU A 53 7.94 4.36 -2.94
CA GLU A 53 7.57 4.18 -4.34
C GLU A 53 6.76 5.36 -4.90
N ASN A 54 6.62 5.40 -6.26
CA ASN A 54 5.82 6.43 -6.89
C ASN A 54 4.34 6.25 -6.56
N GLU A 55 3.75 7.23 -5.90
CA GLU A 55 2.33 7.24 -5.60
C GLU A 55 1.49 7.30 -6.88
N THR A 56 0.52 6.40 -6.99
CA THR A 56 -0.46 6.35 -8.07
C THR A 56 -1.81 6.92 -7.59
N GLU A 57 -2.78 7.10 -8.51
CA GLU A 57 -4.15 7.45 -8.13
C GLU A 57 -4.80 6.36 -7.28
N TRP A 58 -4.46 5.09 -7.53
CA TRP A 58 -4.94 3.96 -6.73
C TRP A 58 -4.49 4.10 -5.26
N HIS A 59 -3.21 4.38 -4.99
CA HIS A 59 -2.72 4.64 -3.64
C HIS A 59 -3.49 5.79 -2.96
N ARG A 60 -3.73 6.88 -3.71
CA ARG A 60 -4.46 8.03 -3.18
C ARG A 60 -5.89 7.72 -2.83
N ASN A 61 -6.56 6.95 -3.68
CA ASN A 61 -7.94 6.56 -3.44
C ASN A 61 -8.06 5.73 -2.16
N TRP A 62 -7.10 4.83 -1.92
CA TRP A 62 -7.05 4.07 -0.68
C TRP A 62 -6.72 4.97 0.53
N LYS A 63 -5.68 5.79 0.44
CA LYS A 63 -5.33 6.73 1.52
C LYS A 63 -6.48 7.68 1.85
N ASN A 64 -7.29 8.09 0.89
CA ASN A 64 -8.47 8.96 1.10
C ASN A 64 -9.57 8.33 1.96
N GLN A 65 -9.56 7.03 2.17
CA GLN A 65 -10.48 6.36 3.08
C GLN A 65 -10.11 6.55 4.56
N PHE A 66 -8.95 7.12 4.84
CA PHE A 66 -8.41 7.32 6.18
C PHE A 66 -8.25 8.81 6.50
N PRO A 67 -8.33 9.20 7.78
CA PRO A 67 -8.04 10.56 8.22
C PRO A 67 -6.65 11.02 7.78
N VAL A 68 -6.50 12.29 7.40
CA VAL A 68 -5.22 12.86 6.93
C VAL A 68 -4.11 12.74 7.98
N GLU A 69 -4.48 12.84 9.25
CA GLU A 69 -3.57 12.70 10.39
C GLU A 69 -2.98 11.30 10.53
N TRP A 70 -3.57 10.28 9.91
CA TRP A 70 -3.05 8.91 9.92
C TRP A 70 -2.20 8.58 8.68
N GLN A 71 -2.22 9.46 7.66
CA GLN A 71 -1.54 9.22 6.39
C GLN A 71 -0.09 9.70 6.42
N GLU A 72 0.81 8.94 5.77
CA GLU A 72 2.24 9.23 5.67
C GLU A 72 2.85 9.58 7.02
N ILE A 73 2.81 8.60 7.93
CA ILE A 73 3.31 8.74 9.31
C ILE A 73 4.71 8.14 9.41
N SER A 74 5.66 8.95 9.89
CA SER A 74 6.99 8.44 10.23
C SER A 74 6.90 7.43 11.37
N ALA A 75 7.33 6.21 11.11
CA ALA A 75 7.56 5.17 12.09
C ALA A 75 9.06 5.10 12.41
N ILE A 76 9.39 4.93 13.67
CA ILE A 76 10.77 4.86 14.16
C ILE A 76 10.90 3.62 15.02
N ASP A 77 11.88 2.79 14.73
CA ASP A 77 12.31 1.74 15.63
C ASP A 77 13.21 2.38 16.70
N GLU A 78 12.78 2.39 17.94
CA GLU A 78 13.48 3.04 19.05
C GLU A 78 14.80 2.35 19.39
N LEU A 79 14.96 1.06 19.05
CA LEU A 79 16.17 0.29 19.36
C LEU A 79 17.26 0.51 18.33
N THR A 80 16.88 0.54 17.04
CA THR A 80 17.83 0.66 15.93
C THR A 80 17.98 2.09 15.42
N GLY A 81 16.97 2.93 15.65
CA GLY A 81 16.84 4.26 15.07
C GLY A 81 16.42 4.24 13.60
N GLU A 82 16.09 3.07 13.06
CA GLU A 82 15.58 2.91 11.71
C GLU A 82 14.24 3.66 11.54
N ARG A 83 14.03 4.23 10.35
CA ARG A 83 12.87 5.08 10.10
C ARG A 83 12.28 4.80 8.73
N HIS A 84 10.96 4.62 8.72
CA HIS A 84 10.18 4.48 7.49
C HIS A 84 8.88 5.28 7.56
N ILE A 85 8.27 5.48 6.40
CA ILE A 85 7.02 6.24 6.26
C ILE A 85 5.90 5.25 5.97
N ALA A 86 5.08 4.97 6.97
CA ALA A 86 3.87 4.17 6.78
C ALA A 86 2.86 4.91 5.91
N ASP A 87 2.24 4.23 4.96
CA ASP A 87 1.17 4.81 4.13
C ASP A 87 0.02 5.29 5.00
N VAL A 88 -0.42 4.45 5.93
CA VAL A 88 -1.38 4.78 6.99
C VAL A 88 -0.94 4.13 8.29
N LYS A 89 -0.97 4.91 9.37
CA LYS A 89 -0.75 4.40 10.73
C LYS A 89 -1.80 4.96 11.67
N THR A 90 -2.55 4.07 12.30
CA THR A 90 -3.61 4.44 13.25
C THR A 90 -3.04 4.87 14.60
N PRO A 91 -3.83 5.55 15.47
CA PRO A 91 -3.42 5.88 16.83
C PRO A 91 -3.03 4.66 17.67
N ASP A 92 -3.62 3.49 17.40
CA ASP A 92 -3.30 2.22 18.06
C ASP A 92 -2.08 1.52 17.47
N ALA A 93 -1.25 2.26 16.72
CA ALA A 93 -0.03 1.77 16.06
C ALA A 93 -0.25 0.63 15.05
N PHE A 94 -1.45 0.49 14.51
CA PHE A 94 -1.75 -0.43 13.42
C PHE A 94 -1.38 0.21 12.08
N THR A 95 -0.63 -0.51 11.24
CA THR A 95 -0.15 -0.01 9.94
C THR A 95 -0.93 -0.64 8.79
N VAL A 96 -1.26 0.17 7.78
CA VAL A 96 -1.78 -0.29 6.49
C VAL A 96 -0.83 0.18 5.40
N GLU A 97 -0.29 -0.75 4.66
CA GLU A 97 0.57 -0.49 3.49
C GLU A 97 -0.19 -0.81 2.20
N PHE A 98 -0.10 0.08 1.22
CA PHE A 98 -0.72 -0.06 -0.10
C PHE A 98 0.35 -0.38 -1.13
N GLN A 99 0.29 -1.56 -1.74
CA GLN A 99 1.32 -2.00 -2.66
C GLN A 99 0.80 -2.15 -4.09
N HIS A 100 1.32 -1.32 -4.98
CA HIS A 100 1.01 -1.36 -6.41
C HIS A 100 2.12 -2.02 -7.22
N SER A 101 3.39 -1.71 -6.93
CA SER A 101 4.54 -2.25 -7.65
C SER A 101 4.93 -3.65 -7.16
N PRO A 102 5.60 -4.50 -7.99
CA PRO A 102 6.20 -5.72 -7.47
C PRO A 102 7.21 -5.40 -6.38
N MET A 103 7.17 -6.14 -5.32
CA MET A 103 8.08 -6.02 -4.18
C MET A 103 8.95 -7.26 -4.08
N PRO A 104 10.27 -7.12 -3.84
CA PRO A 104 11.12 -8.25 -3.47
C PRO A 104 10.68 -8.88 -2.15
N LEU A 105 10.79 -10.20 -2.05
CA LEU A 105 10.42 -10.93 -0.82
C LEU A 105 11.20 -10.41 0.41
N GLU A 106 12.48 -10.12 0.24
CA GLU A 106 13.34 -9.59 1.30
C GLU A 106 12.83 -8.25 1.84
N GLU A 107 12.36 -7.36 0.96
CA GLU A 107 11.76 -6.08 1.36
C GLU A 107 10.43 -6.28 2.07
N MET A 108 9.58 -7.18 1.58
CA MET A 108 8.30 -7.51 2.24
C MET A 108 8.54 -7.99 3.67
N ILE A 109 9.47 -8.94 3.86
CA ILE A 109 9.85 -9.46 5.18
C ILE A 109 10.39 -8.35 6.09
N ALA A 110 11.24 -7.46 5.54
CA ALA A 110 11.80 -6.34 6.30
C ALA A 110 10.70 -5.38 6.78
N ARG A 111 9.76 -5.00 5.90
CA ARG A 111 8.62 -4.13 6.25
C ARG A 111 7.72 -4.77 7.30
N GLU A 112 7.38 -6.05 7.15
CA GLU A 112 6.57 -6.79 8.12
C GLU A 112 7.27 -6.88 9.49
N SER A 113 8.58 -7.10 9.51
CA SER A 113 9.36 -7.13 10.74
C SER A 113 9.41 -5.77 11.42
N PHE A 114 9.57 -4.69 10.65
CA PHE A 114 9.64 -3.32 11.15
C PHE A 114 8.32 -2.83 11.74
N TYR A 115 7.20 -3.01 11.01
CA TYR A 115 5.90 -2.53 11.46
C TYR A 115 5.23 -3.46 12.47
N GLY A 116 5.47 -4.77 12.39
CA GLY A 116 4.92 -5.80 13.28
C GLY A 116 3.40 -5.93 13.16
N ASN A 117 2.65 -4.95 13.63
CA ASN A 117 1.17 -4.96 13.58
C ASN A 117 0.67 -4.25 12.31
N MET A 118 0.55 -5.00 11.22
CA MET A 118 0.19 -4.44 9.91
C MET A 118 -0.67 -5.35 9.05
N ILE A 119 -1.19 -4.76 7.99
CA ILE A 119 -1.80 -5.45 6.84
C ILE A 119 -1.29 -4.85 5.54
N TRP A 120 -1.39 -5.66 4.48
CA TRP A 120 -1.18 -5.25 3.10
C TRP A 120 -2.51 -5.08 2.37
N VAL A 121 -2.62 -4.03 1.57
CA VAL A 121 -3.63 -3.90 0.52
C VAL A 121 -2.86 -3.84 -0.80
N VAL A 122 -3.14 -4.78 -1.69
CA VAL A 122 -2.36 -4.99 -2.91
C VAL A 122 -3.23 -4.77 -4.14
N ASP A 123 -2.73 -4.00 -5.09
CA ASP A 123 -3.41 -3.77 -6.37
C ASP A 123 -3.36 -5.02 -7.25
N GLY A 124 -4.47 -5.74 -7.28
CA GLY A 124 -4.67 -6.93 -8.10
C GLY A 124 -4.92 -6.63 -9.58
N LEU A 125 -5.28 -5.38 -9.92
CA LEU A 125 -5.57 -4.96 -11.31
C LEU A 125 -4.34 -4.52 -12.08
N ARG A 126 -3.18 -4.45 -11.45
CA ARG A 126 -1.96 -3.99 -12.09
C ARG A 126 -1.57 -4.79 -13.34
N ASN A 127 -1.90 -6.07 -13.37
CA ASN A 127 -1.54 -6.98 -14.46
C ASN A 127 -2.75 -7.85 -14.83
N ASP A 128 -3.21 -7.73 -16.06
CA ASP A 128 -4.37 -8.46 -16.59
C ASP A 128 -4.22 -10.00 -16.48
N LEU A 129 -2.98 -10.50 -16.56
CA LEU A 129 -2.71 -11.93 -16.40
C LEU A 129 -2.96 -12.40 -14.97
N ASP A 130 -2.63 -11.60 -13.97
CA ASP A 130 -2.88 -11.94 -12.57
C ASP A 130 -4.38 -11.98 -12.27
N VAL A 131 -5.15 -11.04 -12.82
CA VAL A 131 -6.63 -11.05 -12.78
C VAL A 131 -7.17 -12.33 -13.41
N SER A 132 -6.67 -12.67 -14.60
CA SER A 132 -7.12 -13.87 -15.32
C SER A 132 -6.84 -15.15 -14.55
N TYR A 133 -5.65 -15.28 -13.99
CA TYR A 133 -5.28 -16.45 -13.17
C TYR A 133 -6.08 -16.54 -11.87
N PHE A 134 -6.34 -15.40 -11.23
CA PHE A 134 -7.19 -15.37 -10.04
C PHE A 134 -8.62 -15.85 -10.37
N ASN A 135 -9.21 -15.33 -11.46
CA ASN A 135 -10.52 -15.73 -11.92
C ASN A 135 -10.62 -17.23 -12.26
N MET A 136 -9.55 -17.79 -12.85
CA MET A 136 -9.52 -19.22 -13.22
C MET A 136 -9.43 -20.12 -11.99
N GLY A 137 -8.70 -19.69 -10.95
CA GLY A 137 -8.52 -20.46 -9.72
C GLY A 137 -9.67 -20.33 -8.72
N LEU A 138 -10.47 -19.25 -8.83
CA LEU A 138 -11.53 -18.97 -7.88
C LEU A 138 -12.75 -19.89 -8.12
N SER A 139 -13.17 -20.62 -7.09
CA SER A 139 -14.41 -21.39 -7.11
C SER A 139 -15.62 -20.46 -7.30
N ARG A 140 -16.54 -20.83 -8.18
CA ARG A 140 -17.79 -20.10 -8.37
C ARG A 140 -18.79 -20.28 -7.24
N GLU A 141 -18.71 -21.41 -6.57
CA GLU A 141 -19.57 -21.75 -5.42
C GLU A 141 -18.88 -21.33 -4.12
N PRO A 142 -19.57 -20.58 -3.27
CA PRO A 142 -19.02 -20.24 -1.96
C PRO A 142 -18.88 -21.48 -1.10
N VAL A 143 -17.85 -21.52 -0.29
CA VAL A 143 -17.73 -22.50 0.79
C VAL A 143 -18.67 -22.07 1.90
N ASN A 144 -19.53 -22.98 2.37
CA ASN A 144 -20.41 -22.69 3.51
C ASN A 144 -19.58 -22.55 4.77
N VAL A 145 -19.49 -21.33 5.24
CA VAL A 145 -18.90 -20.96 6.53
C VAL A 145 -19.86 -20.03 7.25
N ASP A 146 -19.97 -20.21 8.54
CA ASP A 146 -20.66 -19.23 9.39
C ASP A 146 -19.79 -17.97 9.46
N GLY A 147 -20.14 -16.92 8.75
CA GLY A 147 -19.35 -15.69 8.71
C GLY A 147 -19.27 -15.03 7.32
N PRO A 148 -18.19 -14.31 7.03
CA PRO A 148 -17.95 -13.71 5.72
C PRO A 148 -17.93 -14.76 4.62
N GLN A 149 -18.42 -14.39 3.43
CA GLN A 149 -18.45 -15.30 2.29
C GLN A 149 -17.01 -15.72 1.93
N ALA A 150 -16.77 -17.03 1.86
CA ALA A 150 -15.51 -17.62 1.50
C ALA A 150 -15.65 -18.41 0.19
N HIS A 151 -14.60 -18.42 -0.61
CA HIS A 151 -14.48 -19.19 -1.81
C HIS A 151 -13.19 -20.01 -1.78
N ALA A 152 -13.20 -21.23 -2.26
CA ALA A 152 -11.99 -21.98 -2.49
C ALA A 152 -11.21 -21.35 -3.65
N PHE A 153 -9.90 -21.34 -3.52
CA PHE A 153 -8.99 -20.89 -4.55
C PHE A 153 -7.94 -21.96 -4.80
N GLU A 154 -7.86 -22.42 -6.04
CA GLU A 154 -6.86 -23.39 -6.47
C GLU A 154 -5.78 -22.68 -7.27
N TRP A 155 -4.60 -22.53 -6.69
CA TRP A 155 -3.49 -21.86 -7.33
C TRP A 155 -2.57 -22.85 -8.06
N TRP A 156 -2.41 -22.64 -9.36
CA TRP A 156 -1.61 -23.49 -10.23
C TRP A 156 -0.18 -23.00 -10.45
N GLY A 157 0.31 -22.11 -9.57
CA GLY A 157 1.70 -21.66 -9.58
C GLY A 157 2.07 -20.65 -10.68
N ARG A 158 1.11 -20.10 -11.42
CA ARG A 158 1.40 -19.21 -12.57
C ARG A 158 1.26 -17.72 -12.30
N SER A 159 0.52 -17.29 -11.32
CA SER A 159 0.38 -15.88 -10.96
C SER A 159 1.56 -15.42 -10.12
N ARG A 160 2.28 -14.38 -10.59
CA ARG A 160 3.34 -13.76 -9.81
C ARG A 160 2.79 -13.04 -8.58
N LEU A 161 1.62 -12.44 -8.69
CA LEU A 161 0.91 -11.84 -7.58
C LEU A 161 0.72 -12.85 -6.45
N MET A 162 0.10 -13.99 -6.76
CA MET A 162 -0.15 -15.04 -5.78
C MET A 162 1.14 -15.61 -5.18
N HIS A 163 2.14 -15.85 -6.04
CA HIS A 163 3.42 -16.38 -5.59
C HIS A 163 4.13 -15.44 -4.61
N ASN A 164 4.18 -14.16 -4.93
CA ASN A 164 4.88 -13.20 -4.07
C ASN A 164 4.15 -13.01 -2.74
N TRP A 165 2.82 -12.97 -2.75
CA TRP A 165 2.05 -12.64 -1.56
C TRP A 165 1.66 -13.85 -0.70
N SER A 166 1.83 -15.09 -1.19
CA SER A 166 1.68 -16.30 -0.37
C SER A 166 2.75 -16.43 0.72
N GLU A 167 3.88 -15.74 0.57
CA GLU A 167 4.98 -15.73 1.55
C GLU A 167 4.80 -14.68 2.67
N ALA A 168 3.80 -13.82 2.55
CA ALA A 168 3.53 -12.78 3.55
C ALA A 168 3.07 -13.39 4.88
N LYS A 169 3.61 -12.86 5.97
CA LYS A 169 3.19 -13.22 7.35
C LYS A 169 2.01 -12.38 7.83
N SER A 170 1.93 -11.14 7.35
CA SER A 170 0.81 -10.25 7.60
C SER A 170 -0.37 -10.59 6.69
N ARG A 171 -1.58 -10.21 7.10
CA ARG A 171 -2.76 -10.41 6.26
C ARG A 171 -2.65 -9.61 4.97
N VAL A 172 -2.95 -10.25 3.86
CA VAL A 172 -2.91 -9.64 2.52
C VAL A 172 -4.34 -9.53 1.99
N PHE A 173 -4.71 -8.33 1.60
CA PHE A 173 -5.96 -8.03 0.93
C PHE A 173 -5.67 -7.67 -0.53
N LEU A 174 -6.25 -8.41 -1.46
CA LEU A 174 -6.14 -8.16 -2.89
C LEU A 174 -7.33 -7.32 -3.35
N ASP A 175 -7.04 -6.17 -3.97
CA ASP A 175 -8.02 -5.28 -4.57
C ASP A 175 -8.10 -5.52 -6.07
N PHE A 176 -9.19 -6.13 -6.53
CA PHE A 176 -9.50 -6.32 -7.95
C PHE A 176 -10.57 -5.33 -8.45
N GLY A 177 -10.81 -4.25 -7.72
CA GLY A 177 -11.77 -3.21 -8.08
C GLY A 177 -13.24 -3.66 -7.97
N ASP A 178 -14.11 -2.80 -8.49
CA ASP A 178 -15.56 -2.92 -8.29
C ASP A 178 -16.23 -3.91 -9.25
N GLU A 179 -15.61 -4.23 -10.37
CA GLU A 179 -16.23 -5.02 -11.44
C GLU A 179 -16.08 -6.54 -11.24
N PHE A 180 -15.29 -6.95 -10.28
CA PHE A 180 -14.80 -8.31 -10.20
C PHE A 180 -15.82 -9.35 -9.69
N TYR A 181 -16.76 -8.98 -8.83
CA TYR A 181 -17.76 -9.89 -8.31
C TYR A 181 -19.14 -9.27 -8.23
N ASN A 182 -19.99 -9.58 -9.22
CA ASN A 182 -21.38 -9.09 -9.27
C ASN A 182 -21.53 -7.55 -9.16
N GLY A 183 -20.52 -6.79 -9.63
CA GLY A 183 -20.53 -5.33 -9.60
C GLY A 183 -20.45 -4.73 -8.19
N LYS A 184 -19.93 -5.48 -7.22
CA LYS A 184 -19.72 -4.99 -5.85
C LYS A 184 -18.24 -4.85 -5.56
N PRO A 185 -17.80 -3.75 -4.90
CA PRO A 185 -16.43 -3.63 -4.43
C PRO A 185 -16.14 -4.73 -3.42
N MET A 186 -15.05 -5.46 -3.63
CA MET A 186 -14.62 -6.55 -2.76
C MET A 186 -13.12 -6.53 -2.57
N LEU A 187 -12.69 -6.73 -1.33
CA LEU A 187 -11.34 -7.09 -0.99
C LEU A 187 -11.27 -8.58 -0.73
N TRP A 188 -10.31 -9.24 -1.35
CA TRP A 188 -10.05 -10.65 -1.17
C TRP A 188 -8.92 -10.85 -0.18
N ILE A 189 -9.21 -11.46 0.95
CA ILE A 189 -8.17 -11.85 1.90
C ILE A 189 -7.62 -13.23 1.52
N LEU A 190 -6.28 -13.34 1.46
CA LEU A 190 -5.60 -14.61 1.28
C LEU A 190 -5.50 -15.32 2.63
N ILE A 191 -6.02 -16.55 2.70
CA ILE A 191 -5.86 -17.44 3.83
C ILE A 191 -5.26 -18.74 3.28
N CYS A 192 -4.01 -19.00 3.63
CA CYS A 192 -3.36 -20.28 3.30
C CYS A 192 -3.74 -21.32 4.35
N PHE A 193 -4.14 -22.50 3.91
CA PHE A 193 -4.32 -23.68 4.77
C PHE A 193 -3.14 -24.61 4.48
N ASP A 194 -2.43 -25.01 5.52
CA ASP A 194 -1.35 -26.01 5.48
C ASP A 194 -1.90 -27.40 5.11
#